data_d0df1c8e100721679b70318e07a52f8b
#
_entry.id   d0df1c8e100721679b70318e07a52f8b
#
_cell.length_a   1.000
_cell.length_b   1.000
_cell.length_c   1.000
_cell.angle_alpha   90.00
_cell.angle_beta   90.00
_cell.angle_gamma   90.00
#
_symmetry.space_group_name_H-M   'P 1'
#
loop_
_entity.id
_entity.type
_entity.pdbx_description
1 polymer ?
#
loop_
_entity_poly.entity_id
_entity_poly.type
_entity_poly.pdbx_seq_one_letter_code
_entity_poly.pdbx_strand_id
1 'polypeptide(L)'
;MRERIILHCDLNNFFASVSLLFNPTLKDLPVAVCGDKESRRGIVLAKNEPAKAFGVKTAEAVFEAKRKCPELITLPPLYDEYYKYSAAAHKIYERYTDMIEPFGIDECWLDVTGSTMLFGSGEEIAHRIRRDIKGELGITASVGVSFNKVFAKLGSDMKKPDAVTVIPREGFKDKIWGLPVSDMLFAGKHTSEKLKSVGICTIGDLALCNDETLKRLLGKNGAELKRRAMGEDTSPVVTPTKEDKPKSIGRSVTLSKDFTNKEEVWSTFLSLAQSVSDSLRRHSLYSAGVQVHIRTSDLAVKEFSRTYSVTTDSAYIIATRGMELLNEHYGFSAPLRSVGIRAINLKGYETAVQSDIFGSNEKIEAEEKLENSIYKVREKFGSQSIRRASAAKECGMRNNKS
;
A
#
# COMPACT_ATOMS: atom_id res chain seq x y z
N MET A 1 -8.73 -14.52 -31.59
CA MET A 1 -8.09 -13.45 -30.80
C MET A 1 -6.65 -13.88 -30.55
N ARG A 2 -5.67 -12.95 -30.64
CA ARG A 2 -4.29 -13.26 -30.25
C ARG A 2 -4.26 -13.55 -28.74
N GLU A 3 -3.45 -14.51 -28.32
CA GLU A 3 -3.23 -14.78 -26.90
C GLU A 3 -2.59 -13.56 -26.23
N ARG A 4 -3.09 -13.19 -25.05
CA ARG A 4 -2.51 -12.07 -24.28
C ARG A 4 -1.16 -12.46 -23.72
N ILE A 5 -0.25 -11.48 -23.71
CA ILE A 5 1.07 -11.61 -23.12
C ILE A 5 1.23 -10.53 -22.05
N ILE A 6 1.11 -10.96 -20.80
CA ILE A 6 1.17 -10.09 -19.63
C ILE A 6 2.48 -10.33 -18.90
N LEU A 7 3.22 -9.27 -18.63
CA LEU A 7 4.37 -9.28 -17.76
C LEU A 7 3.98 -8.74 -16.38
N HIS A 8 4.63 -9.25 -15.36
CA HIS A 8 4.67 -8.64 -14.03
C HIS A 8 6.12 -8.40 -13.65
N CYS A 9 6.48 -7.12 -13.49
CA CYS A 9 7.82 -6.70 -13.08
C CYS A 9 7.79 -6.39 -11.57
N ASP A 10 8.80 -6.90 -10.85
CA ASP A 10 8.97 -6.73 -9.39
C ASP A 10 10.44 -6.35 -9.12
N LEU A 11 10.68 -5.14 -8.60
CA LEU A 11 12.01 -4.64 -8.29
C LEU A 11 12.53 -5.34 -7.02
N ASN A 12 13.62 -6.09 -7.16
CA ASN A 12 14.10 -6.96 -6.08
C ASN A 12 14.57 -6.18 -4.85
N ASN A 13 14.02 -6.53 -3.68
CA ASN A 13 14.38 -5.92 -2.40
C ASN A 13 14.38 -4.37 -2.44
N PHE A 14 13.45 -3.78 -3.15
CA PHE A 14 13.48 -2.43 -3.71
C PHE A 14 14.08 -1.38 -2.77
N PHE A 15 13.49 -1.16 -1.58
CA PHE A 15 13.99 -0.16 -0.65
C PHE A 15 15.43 -0.44 -0.19
N ALA A 16 15.77 -1.71 0.05
CA ALA A 16 17.13 -2.07 0.44
C ALA A 16 18.10 -1.89 -0.73
N SER A 17 17.71 -2.28 -1.95
CA SER A 17 18.52 -2.14 -3.15
C SER A 17 18.83 -0.66 -3.44
N VAL A 18 17.82 0.21 -3.42
CA VAL A 18 18.01 1.66 -3.63
C VAL A 18 18.87 2.26 -2.50
N SER A 19 18.59 1.93 -1.22
CA SER A 19 19.39 2.46 -0.10
C SER A 19 20.86 2.03 -0.17
N LEU A 20 21.16 0.85 -0.72
CA LEU A 20 22.51 0.35 -0.89
C LEU A 20 23.27 1.02 -2.04
N LEU A 21 22.59 1.64 -3.03
CA LEU A 21 23.26 2.47 -4.02
C LEU A 21 23.93 3.70 -3.38
N PHE A 22 23.33 4.23 -2.31
CA PHE A 22 23.90 5.34 -1.52
C PHE A 22 24.86 4.87 -0.42
N ASN A 23 24.94 3.56 -0.17
CA ASN A 23 25.81 2.95 0.85
C ASN A 23 26.51 1.70 0.28
N PRO A 24 27.35 1.84 -0.76
CA PRO A 24 27.90 0.70 -1.50
C PRO A 24 28.79 -0.22 -0.67
N THR A 25 29.44 0.29 0.38
CA THR A 25 30.27 -0.49 1.30
C THR A 25 29.49 -1.50 2.15
N LEU A 26 28.17 -1.35 2.23
CA LEU A 26 27.27 -2.23 3.00
C LEU A 26 26.65 -3.35 2.15
N LYS A 27 26.95 -3.42 0.85
CA LYS A 27 26.27 -4.30 -0.10
C LYS A 27 26.29 -5.78 0.30
N ASP A 28 27.44 -6.24 0.80
CA ASP A 28 27.69 -7.65 1.14
C ASP A 28 27.41 -7.96 2.62
N LEU A 29 26.99 -6.98 3.40
CA LEU A 29 26.63 -7.12 4.80
C LEU A 29 25.11 -7.31 4.95
N PRO A 30 24.62 -7.91 6.05
CA PRO A 30 23.20 -8.01 6.31
C PRO A 30 22.59 -6.64 6.63
N VAL A 31 21.77 -6.12 5.71
CA VAL A 31 21.15 -4.78 5.81
C VAL A 31 19.63 -4.90 5.74
N ALA A 32 18.94 -4.14 6.57
CA ALA A 32 17.50 -3.91 6.48
C ALA A 32 17.17 -2.42 6.54
N VAL A 33 16.24 -1.99 5.69
CA VAL A 33 15.59 -0.69 5.82
C VAL A 33 14.47 -0.82 6.84
N CYS A 34 14.49 0.02 7.86
CA CYS A 34 13.57 -0.08 8.99
C CYS A 34 12.94 1.26 9.32
N GLY A 35 11.73 1.24 9.86
CA GLY A 35 11.16 2.39 10.55
C GLY A 35 12.00 2.77 11.78
N ASP A 36 11.64 3.90 12.41
CA ASP A 36 12.39 4.45 13.54
C ASP A 36 12.60 3.40 14.65
N LYS A 37 13.87 3.14 14.98
CA LYS A 37 14.32 2.13 15.95
C LYS A 37 13.92 2.45 17.38
N GLU A 38 13.87 3.75 17.72
CA GLU A 38 13.55 4.21 19.06
C GLU A 38 12.05 4.28 19.31
N SER A 39 11.26 4.19 18.24
CA SER A 39 9.81 4.16 18.33
C SER A 39 9.29 2.73 18.45
N ARG A 40 8.14 2.56 19.11
CA ARG A 40 7.39 1.28 19.15
C ARG A 40 6.96 0.77 17.76
N ARG A 41 7.40 1.42 16.68
CA ARG A 41 7.01 1.26 15.26
C ARG A 41 8.10 0.67 14.40
N GLY A 42 9.28 0.41 14.95
CA GLY A 42 10.42 -0.11 14.20
C GLY A 42 10.13 -1.50 13.64
N ILE A 43 9.70 -1.57 12.38
CA ILE A 43 9.55 -2.81 11.63
C ILE A 43 10.51 -2.82 10.44
N VAL A 44 10.85 -4.00 9.98
CA VAL A 44 11.61 -4.22 8.74
C VAL A 44 10.71 -3.91 7.55
N LEU A 45 11.06 -2.88 6.77
CA LEU A 45 10.34 -2.50 5.53
C LEU A 45 10.86 -3.31 4.33
N ALA A 46 12.19 -3.46 4.23
CA ALA A 46 12.86 -4.29 3.23
C ALA A 46 14.21 -4.79 3.78
N LYS A 47 14.75 -5.83 3.18
CA LYS A 47 16.06 -6.38 3.54
C LYS A 47 16.77 -6.87 2.27
N ASN A 48 18.11 -6.92 2.33
CA ASN A 48 18.93 -7.49 1.26
C ASN A 48 19.05 -9.02 1.38
N GLU A 49 19.66 -9.66 0.39
CA GLU A 49 19.84 -11.12 0.38
C GLU A 49 20.67 -11.64 1.54
N PRO A 50 21.79 -11.01 1.96
CA PRO A 50 22.50 -11.42 3.17
C PRO A 50 21.61 -11.45 4.42
N ALA A 51 20.80 -10.40 4.68
CA ALA A 51 19.89 -10.40 5.82
C ALA A 51 18.76 -11.45 5.69
N LYS A 52 18.28 -11.71 4.47
CA LYS A 52 17.31 -12.76 4.19
C LYS A 52 17.83 -14.16 4.50
N ALA A 53 19.12 -14.42 4.28
CA ALA A 53 19.77 -15.70 4.59
C ALA A 53 19.72 -16.02 6.10
N PHE A 54 19.74 -15.01 6.98
CA PHE A 54 19.53 -15.16 8.43
C PHE A 54 18.05 -15.33 8.82
N GLY A 55 17.13 -15.39 7.87
CA GLY A 55 15.70 -15.53 8.13
C GLY A 55 14.99 -14.24 8.57
N VAL A 56 15.58 -13.07 8.32
CA VAL A 56 14.94 -11.78 8.53
C VAL A 56 13.74 -11.63 7.58
N LYS A 57 12.58 -11.22 8.11
CA LYS A 57 11.33 -11.09 7.35
C LYS A 57 10.86 -9.65 7.27
N THR A 58 10.22 -9.28 6.15
CA THR A 58 9.49 -8.01 6.04
C THR A 58 8.32 -8.00 7.02
N ALA A 59 7.99 -6.83 7.55
CA ALA A 59 6.94 -6.56 8.54
C ALA A 59 7.20 -7.15 9.95
N GLU A 60 8.33 -7.80 10.21
CA GLU A 60 8.68 -8.19 11.59
C GLU A 60 9.29 -7.02 12.37
N ALA A 61 9.21 -7.08 13.69
CA ALA A 61 9.81 -6.06 14.54
C ALA A 61 11.35 -6.09 14.46
N VAL A 62 11.98 -4.91 14.53
CA VAL A 62 13.45 -4.79 14.41
C VAL A 62 14.16 -5.60 15.49
N PHE A 63 13.61 -5.71 16.70
CA PHE A 63 14.23 -6.52 17.77
C PHE A 63 14.20 -8.02 17.45
N GLU A 64 13.15 -8.52 16.78
CA GLU A 64 13.04 -9.91 16.33
C GLU A 64 14.04 -10.19 15.22
N ALA A 65 14.16 -9.26 14.24
CA ALA A 65 15.14 -9.34 13.17
C ALA A 65 16.56 -9.40 13.73
N LYS A 66 16.90 -8.55 14.71
CA LYS A 66 18.21 -8.56 15.38
C LYS A 66 18.50 -9.80 16.20
N ARG A 67 17.48 -10.46 16.75
CA ARG A 67 17.67 -11.77 17.41
C ARG A 67 18.09 -12.86 16.43
N LYS A 68 17.63 -12.80 15.18
CA LYS A 68 17.99 -13.73 14.11
C LYS A 68 19.35 -13.38 13.48
N CYS A 69 19.63 -12.10 13.36
CA CYS A 69 20.86 -11.56 12.77
C CYS A 69 21.41 -10.45 13.69
N PRO A 70 22.26 -10.77 14.68
CA PRO A 70 22.83 -9.80 15.61
C PRO A 70 23.60 -8.67 14.92
N GLU A 71 24.27 -8.99 13.80
CA GLU A 71 25.05 -8.06 12.98
C GLU A 71 24.20 -7.21 12.02
N LEU A 72 22.86 -7.29 12.09
CA LEU A 72 21.96 -6.59 11.19
C LEU A 72 22.15 -5.08 11.26
N ILE A 73 22.60 -4.52 10.16
CA ILE A 73 22.69 -3.07 9.95
C ILE A 73 21.30 -2.55 9.55
N THR A 74 20.82 -1.56 10.25
CA THR A 74 19.50 -0.97 9.95
C THR A 74 19.67 0.44 9.42
N LEU A 75 19.06 0.73 8.26
CA LEU A 75 19.04 2.03 7.60
C LEU A 75 17.66 2.67 7.71
N PRO A 76 17.57 4.00 7.81
CA PRO A 76 16.29 4.70 7.69
C PRO A 76 15.79 4.64 6.24
N PRO A 77 14.46 4.74 5.99
CA PRO A 77 13.92 4.77 4.65
C PRO A 77 14.19 6.11 3.95
N LEU A 78 14.51 6.05 2.66
CA LEU A 78 14.76 7.19 1.76
C LEU A 78 13.57 7.33 0.78
N TYR A 79 12.38 7.68 1.27
CA TYR A 79 11.16 7.64 0.47
C TYR A 79 11.23 8.46 -0.81
N ASP A 80 11.85 9.65 -0.78
CA ASP A 80 11.98 10.51 -1.97
C ASP A 80 12.80 9.83 -3.06
N GLU A 81 13.87 9.13 -2.69
CA GLU A 81 14.66 8.35 -3.64
C GLU A 81 13.87 7.14 -4.16
N TYR A 82 13.10 6.46 -3.32
CA TYR A 82 12.27 5.35 -3.77
C TYR A 82 11.25 5.80 -4.82
N TYR A 83 10.59 6.95 -4.62
CA TYR A 83 9.68 7.50 -5.64
C TYR A 83 10.41 7.85 -6.96
N LYS A 84 11.62 8.40 -6.90
CA LYS A 84 12.42 8.70 -8.09
C LYS A 84 12.79 7.43 -8.86
N TYR A 85 13.26 6.40 -8.17
CA TYR A 85 13.62 5.12 -8.79
C TYR A 85 12.40 4.37 -9.34
N SER A 86 11.29 4.40 -8.65
CA SER A 86 10.02 3.87 -9.15
C SER A 86 9.59 4.57 -10.44
N ALA A 87 9.59 5.90 -10.46
CA ALA A 87 9.28 6.68 -11.66
C ALA A 87 10.26 6.41 -12.81
N ALA A 88 11.55 6.23 -12.52
CA ALA A 88 12.55 5.88 -13.52
C ALA A 88 12.32 4.48 -14.11
N ALA A 89 11.95 3.49 -13.28
CA ALA A 89 11.56 2.17 -13.75
C ALA A 89 10.32 2.21 -14.67
N HIS A 90 9.31 3.02 -14.32
CA HIS A 90 8.15 3.23 -15.18
C HIS A 90 8.52 3.78 -16.56
N LYS A 91 9.45 4.74 -16.64
CA LYS A 91 9.96 5.24 -17.93
C LYS A 91 10.66 4.17 -18.77
N ILE A 92 11.28 3.18 -18.13
CA ILE A 92 11.83 2.02 -18.84
C ILE A 92 10.69 1.16 -19.39
N TYR A 93 9.64 0.90 -18.61
CA TYR A 93 8.48 0.12 -19.06
C TYR A 93 7.76 0.78 -20.24
N GLU A 94 7.60 2.10 -20.24
CA GLU A 94 6.97 2.89 -21.30
C GLU A 94 7.65 2.73 -22.69
N ARG A 95 8.90 2.28 -22.73
CA ARG A 95 9.59 1.98 -24.00
C ARG A 95 9.03 0.74 -24.69
N TYR A 96 8.39 -0.14 -23.95
CA TYR A 96 7.93 -1.46 -24.40
C TYR A 96 6.41 -1.52 -24.61
N THR A 97 5.64 -0.75 -23.86
CA THR A 97 4.18 -0.70 -23.96
C THR A 97 3.63 0.56 -23.27
N ASP A 98 2.47 1.02 -23.71
CA ASP A 98 1.66 2.07 -23.08
C ASP A 98 0.63 1.48 -22.08
N MET A 99 0.42 0.16 -22.11
CA MET A 99 -0.49 -0.57 -21.24
C MET A 99 0.24 -0.98 -19.96
N ILE A 100 0.28 -0.07 -18.98
CA ILE A 100 1.04 -0.22 -17.71
C ILE A 100 0.12 0.01 -16.53
N GLU A 101 0.02 -0.98 -15.65
CA GLU A 101 -0.75 -0.91 -14.41
C GLU A 101 0.17 -1.06 -13.20
N PRO A 102 0.40 0.01 -12.41
CA PRO A 102 1.15 -0.07 -11.16
C PRO A 102 0.46 -0.95 -10.11
N PHE A 103 1.26 -1.73 -9.38
CA PHE A 103 0.81 -2.52 -8.24
C PHE A 103 1.73 -2.28 -7.04
N GLY A 104 1.66 -1.09 -6.50
CA GLY A 104 2.58 -0.62 -5.48
C GLY A 104 3.67 0.29 -6.05
N ILE A 105 4.74 0.52 -5.26
CA ILE A 105 5.83 1.41 -5.63
C ILE A 105 6.91 0.70 -6.48
N ASP A 106 6.99 -0.62 -6.38
CA ASP A 106 8.04 -1.47 -6.94
C ASP A 106 7.52 -2.58 -7.86
N GLU A 107 6.20 -2.67 -8.04
CA GLU A 107 5.56 -3.70 -8.87
C GLU A 107 4.69 -3.09 -9.96
N CYS A 108 4.64 -3.76 -11.12
CA CYS A 108 3.87 -3.28 -12.26
C CYS A 108 3.46 -4.42 -13.19
N TRP A 109 2.21 -4.40 -13.68
CA TRP A 109 1.80 -5.21 -14.82
C TRP A 109 1.95 -4.44 -16.12
N LEU A 110 2.39 -5.16 -17.17
CA LEU A 110 2.49 -4.66 -18.52
C LEU A 110 1.75 -5.61 -19.48
N ASP A 111 0.89 -5.09 -20.33
CA ASP A 111 0.37 -5.86 -21.45
C ASP A 111 1.24 -5.55 -22.68
N VAL A 112 2.04 -6.54 -23.10
CA VAL A 112 2.95 -6.42 -24.23
C VAL A 112 2.45 -7.16 -25.48
N THR A 113 1.18 -7.56 -25.50
CA THR A 113 0.57 -8.31 -26.60
C THR A 113 0.76 -7.61 -27.96
N GLY A 114 0.59 -6.28 -27.97
CA GLY A 114 0.77 -5.45 -29.18
C GLY A 114 2.23 -5.18 -29.54
N SER A 115 3.16 -5.39 -28.62
CA SER A 115 4.56 -5.00 -28.74
C SER A 115 5.47 -6.09 -29.33
N THR A 116 4.95 -7.31 -29.46
CA THR A 116 5.73 -8.50 -29.85
C THR A 116 6.34 -8.41 -31.26
N MET A 117 5.70 -7.70 -32.16
CA MET A 117 6.26 -7.49 -33.52
C MET A 117 7.51 -6.60 -33.51
N LEU A 118 7.63 -5.70 -32.55
CA LEU A 118 8.74 -4.77 -32.43
C LEU A 118 9.89 -5.31 -31.57
N PHE A 119 9.54 -6.02 -30.50
CA PHE A 119 10.51 -6.36 -29.46
C PHE A 119 10.73 -7.88 -29.28
N GLY A 120 10.00 -8.72 -30.02
CA GLY A 120 10.07 -10.18 -29.91
C GLY A 120 9.06 -10.75 -28.94
N SER A 121 9.28 -11.98 -28.49
CA SER A 121 8.42 -12.69 -27.54
C SER A 121 8.31 -11.98 -26.17
N GLY A 122 7.28 -12.32 -25.40
CA GLY A 122 7.14 -11.78 -24.02
C GLY A 122 8.36 -12.08 -23.15
N GLU A 123 9.01 -13.24 -23.34
CA GLU A 123 10.22 -13.61 -22.63
C GLU A 123 11.41 -12.72 -23.03
N GLU A 124 11.59 -12.45 -24.32
CA GLU A 124 12.63 -11.54 -24.80
C GLU A 124 12.44 -10.12 -24.28
N ILE A 125 11.18 -9.62 -24.29
CA ILE A 125 10.84 -8.32 -23.71
C ILE A 125 11.18 -8.29 -22.21
N ALA A 126 10.83 -9.32 -21.46
CA ALA A 126 11.13 -9.43 -20.04
C ALA A 126 12.65 -9.40 -19.77
N HIS A 127 13.42 -10.10 -20.58
CA HIS A 127 14.90 -10.07 -20.49
C HIS A 127 15.49 -8.71 -20.84
N ARG A 128 14.91 -7.96 -21.79
CA ARG A 128 15.35 -6.59 -22.13
C ARG A 128 15.04 -5.64 -20.96
N ILE A 129 13.81 -5.63 -20.46
CA ILE A 129 13.40 -4.80 -19.32
C ILE A 129 14.33 -5.03 -18.11
N ARG A 130 14.60 -6.29 -17.77
CA ARG A 130 15.49 -6.65 -16.68
C ARG A 130 16.91 -6.11 -16.87
N ARG A 131 17.46 -6.17 -18.09
CA ARG A 131 18.78 -5.63 -18.42
C ARG A 131 18.82 -4.11 -18.35
N ASP A 132 17.80 -3.44 -18.87
CA ASP A 132 17.70 -1.98 -18.83
C ASP A 132 17.62 -1.47 -17.39
N ILE A 133 16.76 -2.07 -16.55
CA ILE A 133 16.66 -1.73 -15.13
C ILE A 133 18.02 -1.90 -14.44
N LYS A 134 18.71 -3.00 -14.70
CA LYS A 134 20.02 -3.27 -14.10
C LYS A 134 21.10 -2.31 -14.61
N GLY A 135 21.11 -2.02 -15.89
CA GLY A 135 22.10 -1.16 -16.53
C GLY A 135 21.92 0.32 -16.21
N GLU A 136 20.67 0.80 -16.17
CA GLU A 136 20.38 2.22 -16.01
C GLU A 136 20.15 2.63 -14.55
N LEU A 137 19.55 1.72 -13.74
CA LEU A 137 19.19 2.04 -12.35
C LEU A 137 20.10 1.36 -11.32
N GLY A 138 20.93 0.41 -11.71
CA GLY A 138 21.84 -0.31 -10.81
C GLY A 138 21.13 -1.26 -9.82
N ILE A 139 19.81 -1.48 -9.98
CA ILE A 139 19.01 -2.43 -9.21
C ILE A 139 18.56 -3.58 -10.09
N THR A 140 18.00 -4.64 -9.52
CA THR A 140 17.53 -5.80 -10.28
C THR A 140 16.03 -5.94 -10.22
N ALA A 141 15.45 -6.64 -11.22
CA ALA A 141 14.03 -6.97 -11.26
C ALA A 141 13.83 -8.45 -11.54
N SER A 142 12.77 -9.03 -10.99
CA SER A 142 12.26 -10.34 -11.40
C SER A 142 10.98 -10.16 -12.20
N VAL A 143 10.89 -10.85 -13.35
CA VAL A 143 9.78 -10.67 -14.28
C VAL A 143 9.07 -11.99 -14.51
N GLY A 144 7.77 -12.02 -14.25
CA GLY A 144 6.90 -13.11 -14.62
C GLY A 144 6.21 -12.81 -15.95
N VAL A 145 6.17 -13.79 -16.84
CA VAL A 145 5.51 -13.71 -18.15
C VAL A 145 4.40 -14.73 -18.22
N SER A 146 3.17 -14.32 -18.51
CA SER A 146 2.05 -15.23 -18.62
C SER A 146 0.93 -14.65 -19.51
N PHE A 147 -0.18 -15.39 -19.63
CA PHE A 147 -1.36 -15.00 -20.39
C PHE A 147 -2.42 -14.24 -19.53
N ASN A 148 -2.20 -14.10 -18.23
CA ASN A 148 -3.03 -13.33 -17.32
C ASN A 148 -2.21 -12.68 -16.20
N LYS A 149 -2.81 -11.71 -15.50
CA LYS A 149 -2.17 -10.94 -14.43
C LYS A 149 -1.75 -11.78 -13.23
N VAL A 150 -2.62 -12.73 -12.83
CA VAL A 150 -2.39 -13.56 -11.62
C VAL A 150 -1.18 -14.45 -11.79
N PHE A 151 -1.06 -15.11 -12.94
CA PHE A 151 0.07 -15.99 -13.20
C PHE A 151 1.35 -15.22 -13.55
N ALA A 152 1.25 -14.05 -14.18
CA ALA A 152 2.40 -13.18 -14.35
C ALA A 152 2.99 -12.76 -12.98
N LYS A 153 2.14 -12.37 -12.01
CA LYS A 153 2.58 -12.07 -10.64
C LYS A 153 3.19 -13.30 -9.95
N LEU A 154 2.53 -14.44 -10.03
CA LEU A 154 3.07 -15.69 -9.47
C LEU A 154 4.46 -16.01 -10.06
N GLY A 155 4.62 -15.86 -11.38
CA GLY A 155 5.90 -16.09 -12.06
C GLY A 155 7.02 -15.19 -11.56
N SER A 156 6.75 -13.90 -11.29
CA SER A 156 7.77 -12.98 -10.76
C SER A 156 8.24 -13.37 -9.35
N ASP A 157 7.41 -14.06 -8.57
CA ASP A 157 7.74 -14.52 -7.22
C ASP A 157 8.46 -15.88 -7.18
N MET A 158 8.30 -16.73 -8.21
CA MET A 158 8.87 -18.10 -8.22
C MET A 158 10.39 -18.13 -8.21
N LYS A 159 11.04 -17.19 -8.92
CA LYS A 159 12.50 -17.09 -9.01
C LYS A 159 12.92 -15.66 -8.72
N LYS A 160 13.60 -15.47 -7.60
CA LYS A 160 14.19 -14.19 -7.16
C LYS A 160 15.59 -14.44 -6.63
N PRO A 161 16.51 -13.50 -6.76
CA PRO A 161 16.42 -12.24 -7.53
C PRO A 161 16.84 -12.37 -9.00
N ASP A 162 16.62 -11.28 -9.78
CA ASP A 162 17.16 -11.05 -11.11
C ASP A 162 16.85 -12.18 -12.13
N ALA A 163 15.58 -12.60 -12.21
CA ALA A 163 15.16 -13.73 -13.02
C ALA A 163 13.95 -13.44 -13.92
N VAL A 164 13.76 -14.25 -14.95
CA VAL A 164 12.54 -14.32 -15.76
C VAL A 164 11.90 -15.69 -15.56
N THR A 165 10.59 -15.71 -15.36
CA THR A 165 9.80 -16.94 -15.25
C THR A 165 8.62 -16.88 -16.20
N VAL A 166 8.56 -17.81 -17.15
CA VAL A 166 7.44 -17.92 -18.09
C VAL A 166 6.46 -18.98 -17.57
N ILE A 167 5.18 -18.63 -17.49
CA ILE A 167 4.06 -19.56 -17.23
C ILE A 167 3.17 -19.55 -18.47
N PRO A 168 3.39 -20.45 -19.43
CA PRO A 168 2.62 -20.50 -20.66
C PRO A 168 1.22 -21.07 -20.41
N ARG A 169 0.27 -20.83 -21.32
CA ARG A 169 -1.08 -21.40 -21.24
C ARG A 169 -1.05 -22.91 -21.34
N GLU A 170 -0.20 -23.43 -22.20
CA GLU A 170 0.01 -24.87 -22.30
C GLU A 170 0.92 -25.35 -21.16
N GLY A 171 0.45 -26.36 -20.41
CA GLY A 171 1.21 -26.96 -19.31
C GLY A 171 1.31 -26.11 -18.02
N PHE A 172 0.56 -25.01 -17.88
CA PHE A 172 0.61 -24.22 -16.65
C PHE A 172 0.24 -25.04 -15.41
N LYS A 173 -0.67 -26.02 -15.56
CA LYS A 173 -1.11 -26.86 -14.45
C LYS A 173 0.05 -27.63 -13.83
N ASP A 174 0.87 -28.25 -14.66
CA ASP A 174 2.04 -29.00 -14.20
C ASP A 174 3.06 -28.12 -13.50
N LYS A 175 3.12 -26.85 -13.92
CA LYS A 175 4.07 -25.87 -13.38
C LYS A 175 3.64 -25.26 -12.06
N ILE A 176 2.33 -24.99 -11.86
CA ILE A 176 1.87 -24.19 -10.73
C ILE A 176 0.87 -24.88 -9.79
N TRP A 177 0.17 -25.93 -10.23
CA TRP A 177 -0.86 -26.55 -9.39
C TRP A 177 -0.29 -27.22 -8.13
N GLY A 178 0.97 -27.66 -8.15
CA GLY A 178 1.68 -28.18 -6.98
C GLY A 178 2.15 -27.11 -5.98
N LEU A 179 2.08 -25.83 -6.34
CA LEU A 179 2.52 -24.74 -5.45
C LEU A 179 1.52 -24.53 -4.31
N PRO A 180 1.99 -24.03 -3.14
CA PRO A 180 1.12 -23.70 -2.02
C PRO A 180 0.04 -22.68 -2.43
N VAL A 181 -1.19 -22.88 -1.94
CA VAL A 181 -2.30 -21.95 -2.21
C VAL A 181 -2.01 -20.53 -1.68
N SER A 182 -1.14 -20.39 -0.68
CA SER A 182 -0.69 -19.10 -0.13
C SER A 182 0.14 -18.27 -1.10
N ASP A 183 0.69 -18.87 -2.14
CA ASP A 183 1.53 -18.18 -3.12
C ASP A 183 0.68 -17.48 -4.19
N MET A 184 -0.61 -17.80 -4.23
CA MET A 184 -1.54 -17.23 -5.19
C MET A 184 -1.97 -15.82 -4.77
N LEU A 185 -1.97 -14.90 -5.71
CA LEU A 185 -2.50 -13.54 -5.50
C LEU A 185 -3.92 -13.60 -4.95
N PHE A 186 -4.22 -12.79 -3.93
CA PHE A 186 -5.49 -12.75 -3.17
C PHE A 186 -5.74 -13.93 -2.21
N ALA A 187 -4.82 -14.89 -2.09
CA ALA A 187 -4.86 -15.92 -1.07
C ALA A 187 -3.98 -15.56 0.15
N GLY A 188 -4.20 -14.38 0.74
CA GLY A 188 -3.47 -13.91 1.92
C GLY A 188 -3.62 -14.87 3.12
N LYS A 189 -2.89 -14.59 4.22
CA LYS A 189 -2.77 -15.47 5.39
C LYS A 189 -4.11 -16.05 5.87
N HIS A 190 -5.11 -15.21 6.16
CA HIS A 190 -6.41 -15.68 6.64
C HIS A 190 -7.17 -16.55 5.62
N THR A 191 -7.07 -16.20 4.32
CA THR A 191 -7.70 -17.01 3.26
C THR A 191 -7.03 -18.37 3.15
N SER A 192 -5.70 -18.40 3.12
CA SER A 192 -4.95 -19.64 3.04
C SER A 192 -5.10 -20.53 4.28
N GLU A 193 -5.18 -19.97 5.48
CA GLU A 193 -5.47 -20.70 6.72
C GLU A 193 -6.85 -21.36 6.69
N LYS A 194 -7.90 -20.63 6.23
CA LYS A 194 -9.24 -21.20 6.05
C LYS A 194 -9.26 -22.29 5.01
N LEU A 195 -8.58 -22.14 3.88
CA LEU A 195 -8.50 -23.18 2.85
C LEU A 195 -7.78 -24.43 3.37
N LYS A 196 -6.65 -24.25 4.03
CA LYS A 196 -5.89 -25.36 4.63
C LYS A 196 -6.67 -26.12 5.70
N SER A 197 -7.55 -25.47 6.46
CA SER A 197 -8.38 -26.13 7.49
C SER A 197 -9.38 -27.14 6.91
N VAL A 198 -9.63 -27.10 5.60
CA VAL A 198 -10.49 -28.07 4.88
C VAL A 198 -9.72 -28.92 3.85
N GLY A 199 -8.37 -28.96 3.97
CA GLY A 199 -7.52 -29.78 3.12
C GLY A 199 -7.13 -29.18 1.78
N ILE A 200 -7.45 -27.90 1.51
CA ILE A 200 -7.03 -27.20 0.28
C ILE A 200 -5.69 -26.55 0.55
N CYS A 201 -4.61 -27.23 0.18
CA CYS A 201 -3.23 -26.83 0.46
C CYS A 201 -2.53 -26.22 -0.75
N THR A 202 -2.87 -26.68 -1.96
CA THR A 202 -2.22 -26.30 -3.20
C THR A 202 -3.16 -25.49 -4.11
N ILE A 203 -2.60 -24.86 -5.14
CA ILE A 203 -3.36 -24.17 -6.19
C ILE A 203 -4.23 -25.17 -6.95
N GLY A 204 -3.74 -26.38 -7.17
CA GLY A 204 -4.49 -27.48 -7.79
C GLY A 204 -5.69 -27.91 -6.95
N ASP A 205 -5.52 -28.09 -5.63
CA ASP A 205 -6.65 -28.42 -4.73
C ASP A 205 -7.74 -27.34 -4.81
N LEU A 206 -7.35 -26.07 -4.85
CA LEU A 206 -8.27 -24.96 -4.99
C LEU A 206 -9.02 -24.99 -6.33
N ALA A 207 -8.30 -25.26 -7.44
CA ALA A 207 -8.88 -25.32 -8.77
C ALA A 207 -9.90 -26.46 -8.92
N LEU A 208 -9.67 -27.58 -8.24
CA LEU A 208 -10.53 -28.77 -8.28
C LEU A 208 -11.61 -28.80 -7.19
N CYS A 209 -11.58 -27.88 -6.23
CA CYS A 209 -12.53 -27.85 -5.14
C CYS A 209 -13.97 -27.59 -5.61
N ASN A 210 -14.94 -28.14 -4.88
CA ASN A 210 -16.37 -27.90 -5.12
C ASN A 210 -16.72 -26.42 -4.81
N ASP A 211 -17.56 -25.82 -5.68
CA ASP A 211 -17.98 -24.42 -5.57
C ASP A 211 -18.77 -24.13 -4.29
N GLU A 212 -19.59 -25.07 -3.83
CA GLU A 212 -20.37 -24.90 -2.58
C GLU A 212 -19.45 -24.79 -1.36
N THR A 213 -18.39 -25.58 -1.31
CA THR A 213 -17.38 -25.52 -0.25
C THR A 213 -16.69 -24.16 -0.24
N LEU A 214 -16.24 -23.67 -1.39
CA LEU A 214 -15.60 -22.37 -1.50
C LEU A 214 -16.53 -21.20 -1.18
N LYS A 215 -17.79 -21.29 -1.61
CA LYS A 215 -18.83 -20.29 -1.30
C LYS A 215 -19.08 -20.21 0.21
N ARG A 216 -19.15 -21.37 0.89
CA ARG A 216 -19.33 -21.43 2.36
C ARG A 216 -18.14 -20.85 3.11
N LEU A 217 -16.89 -21.10 2.66
CA LEU A 217 -15.67 -20.66 3.34
C LEU A 217 -15.34 -19.20 3.10
N LEU A 218 -15.47 -18.73 1.86
CA LEU A 218 -14.92 -17.46 1.39
C LEU A 218 -15.97 -16.54 0.76
N GLY A 219 -17.23 -16.96 0.69
CA GLY A 219 -18.29 -16.19 0.02
C GLY A 219 -18.02 -16.00 -1.47
N LYS A 220 -18.28 -14.79 -1.97
CA LYS A 220 -18.06 -14.42 -3.39
C LYS A 220 -16.61 -14.58 -3.84
N ASN A 221 -15.67 -14.33 -2.93
CA ASN A 221 -14.24 -14.42 -3.23
C ASN A 221 -13.78 -15.85 -3.51
N GLY A 222 -14.48 -16.87 -3.01
CA GLY A 222 -14.15 -18.27 -3.25
C GLY A 222 -14.23 -18.68 -4.72
N ALA A 223 -15.35 -18.36 -5.37
CA ALA A 223 -15.54 -18.64 -6.80
C ALA A 223 -14.52 -17.90 -7.68
N GLU A 224 -14.26 -16.64 -7.36
CA GLU A 224 -13.29 -15.83 -8.09
C GLU A 224 -11.86 -16.39 -7.93
N LEU A 225 -11.49 -16.81 -6.72
CA LEU A 225 -10.18 -17.38 -6.46
C LEU A 225 -9.98 -18.72 -7.20
N LYS A 226 -11.03 -19.55 -7.27
CA LYS A 226 -11.03 -20.78 -8.07
C LYS A 226 -10.82 -20.50 -9.56
N ARG A 227 -11.58 -19.56 -10.15
CA ARG A 227 -11.42 -19.19 -11.55
C ARG A 227 -9.98 -18.73 -11.85
N ARG A 228 -9.37 -17.99 -10.95
CA ARG A 228 -7.96 -17.60 -11.06
C ARG A 228 -7.02 -18.79 -11.02
N ALA A 229 -7.24 -19.77 -10.13
CA ALA A 229 -6.46 -21.01 -10.08
C ALA A 229 -6.60 -21.86 -11.36
N MET A 230 -7.74 -21.78 -12.02
CA MET A 230 -7.99 -22.41 -13.33
C MET A 230 -7.40 -21.65 -14.52
N GLY A 231 -6.81 -20.48 -14.28
CA GLY A 231 -6.22 -19.62 -15.34
C GLY A 231 -7.26 -18.81 -16.11
N GLU A 232 -8.45 -18.65 -15.58
CA GLU A 232 -9.59 -17.96 -16.23
C GLU A 232 -9.66 -16.46 -15.89
N ASP A 233 -8.58 -15.89 -15.31
CA ASP A 233 -8.52 -14.45 -15.09
C ASP A 233 -8.42 -13.71 -16.42
N THR A 234 -9.42 -12.87 -16.69
CA THR A 234 -9.50 -12.05 -17.90
C THR A 234 -9.32 -10.55 -17.61
N SER A 235 -8.99 -10.19 -16.37
CA SER A 235 -8.83 -8.80 -15.99
C SER A 235 -7.83 -8.09 -16.90
N PRO A 236 -8.16 -6.90 -17.46
CA PRO A 236 -7.25 -6.15 -18.30
C PRO A 236 -6.12 -5.52 -17.47
N VAL A 237 -5.02 -5.21 -18.11
CA VAL A 237 -4.04 -4.24 -17.60
C VAL A 237 -4.62 -2.86 -17.84
N VAL A 238 -4.83 -2.09 -16.76
CA VAL A 238 -5.48 -0.78 -16.79
C VAL A 238 -4.45 0.28 -16.45
N THR A 239 -4.11 1.11 -17.41
CA THR A 239 -3.26 2.29 -17.16
C THR A 239 -4.06 3.31 -16.34
N PRO A 240 -3.59 3.72 -15.14
CA PRO A 240 -4.27 4.70 -14.33
C PRO A 240 -4.44 6.02 -15.08
N THR A 241 -5.62 6.59 -15.01
CA THR A 241 -5.92 7.91 -15.56
C THR A 241 -5.89 8.97 -14.46
N LYS A 242 -5.78 10.25 -14.85
CA LYS A 242 -5.90 11.36 -13.90
C LYS A 242 -7.30 11.45 -13.25
N GLU A 243 -8.28 10.76 -13.82
CA GLU A 243 -9.66 10.71 -13.34
C GLU A 243 -9.87 9.68 -12.22
N ASP A 244 -8.90 8.79 -12.00
CA ASP A 244 -8.97 7.78 -10.94
C ASP A 244 -8.83 8.42 -9.56
N LYS A 245 -9.98 8.80 -8.99
CA LYS A 245 -10.06 9.43 -7.66
C LYS A 245 -9.99 8.37 -6.56
N PRO A 246 -9.28 8.63 -5.46
CA PRO A 246 -9.25 7.70 -4.33
C PRO A 246 -10.65 7.54 -3.72
N LYS A 247 -10.99 6.31 -3.30
CA LYS A 247 -12.26 6.02 -2.62
C LYS A 247 -12.32 6.55 -1.19
N SER A 248 -11.17 6.68 -0.55
CA SER A 248 -11.00 7.23 0.80
C SER A 248 -9.57 7.73 1.01
N ILE A 249 -9.38 8.70 1.91
CA ILE A 249 -8.08 9.23 2.29
C ILE A 249 -7.98 9.16 3.81
N GLY A 250 -7.00 8.44 4.34
CA GLY A 250 -6.81 8.28 5.78
C GLY A 250 -5.36 8.35 6.22
N ARG A 251 -5.17 8.66 7.50
CA ARG A 251 -3.89 8.63 8.19
C ARG A 251 -4.07 7.99 9.56
N SER A 252 -3.10 7.22 9.97
CA SER A 252 -3.07 6.62 11.30
C SER A 252 -1.66 6.67 11.88
N VAL A 253 -1.58 6.60 13.20
CA VAL A 253 -0.31 6.62 13.91
C VAL A 253 -0.34 5.65 15.09
N THR A 254 0.74 4.88 15.25
CA THR A 254 1.01 4.19 16.52
C THR A 254 1.66 5.19 17.47
N LEU A 255 1.12 5.34 18.64
CA LEU A 255 1.53 6.33 19.62
C LEU A 255 2.85 5.93 20.32
N SER A 256 3.66 6.90 20.72
CA SER A 256 4.91 6.67 21.45
C SER A 256 4.64 6.09 22.85
N LYS A 257 3.55 6.51 23.48
CA LYS A 257 2.96 5.96 24.71
C LYS A 257 1.48 5.71 24.48
N ASP A 258 0.89 4.81 25.27
CA ASP A 258 -0.55 4.58 25.19
C ASP A 258 -1.31 5.78 25.77
N PHE A 259 -2.37 6.22 25.06
CA PHE A 259 -3.19 7.34 25.50
C PHE A 259 -4.35 6.84 26.38
N THR A 260 -4.60 7.57 27.47
CA THR A 260 -5.63 7.23 28.46
C THR A 260 -6.74 8.26 28.56
N ASN A 261 -6.59 9.40 27.88
CA ASN A 261 -7.55 10.51 27.94
C ASN A 261 -7.83 11.13 26.57
N LYS A 262 -8.89 11.91 26.49
CA LYS A 262 -9.43 12.51 25.27
C LYS A 262 -8.54 13.65 24.72
N GLU A 263 -7.90 14.40 25.61
CA GLU A 263 -7.09 15.57 25.28
C GLU A 263 -5.85 15.18 24.46
N GLU A 264 -5.24 14.03 24.82
CA GLU A 264 -4.10 13.48 24.05
C GLU A 264 -4.52 13.06 22.64
N VAL A 265 -5.73 12.49 22.50
CA VAL A 265 -6.26 12.06 21.19
C VAL A 265 -6.60 13.24 20.30
N TRP A 266 -7.16 14.32 20.85
CA TRP A 266 -7.55 15.49 20.09
C TRP A 266 -6.38 16.10 19.29
N SER A 267 -5.25 16.36 19.93
CA SER A 267 -4.09 16.94 19.28
C SER A 267 -3.56 16.04 18.15
N THR A 268 -3.63 14.71 18.35
CA THR A 268 -3.23 13.72 17.35
C THR A 268 -4.23 13.69 16.19
N PHE A 269 -5.52 13.67 16.46
CA PHE A 269 -6.53 13.70 15.41
C PHE A 269 -6.42 14.96 14.56
N LEU A 270 -6.19 16.12 15.16
CA LEU A 270 -6.02 17.37 14.43
C LEU A 270 -4.80 17.32 13.50
N SER A 271 -3.69 16.76 13.97
CA SER A 271 -2.47 16.58 13.15
C SER A 271 -2.69 15.59 11.98
N LEU A 272 -3.36 14.47 12.24
CA LEU A 272 -3.69 13.49 11.20
C LEU A 272 -4.70 14.06 10.19
N ALA A 273 -5.74 14.75 10.68
CA ALA A 273 -6.74 15.39 9.85
C ALA A 273 -6.15 16.48 8.95
N GLN A 274 -5.12 17.20 9.42
CA GLN A 274 -4.39 18.16 8.58
C GLN A 274 -3.76 17.46 7.36
N SER A 275 -3.13 16.32 7.56
CA SER A 275 -2.54 15.54 6.46
C SER A 275 -3.61 14.95 5.52
N VAL A 276 -4.78 14.61 6.05
CA VAL A 276 -5.94 14.17 5.26
C VAL A 276 -6.50 15.34 4.44
N SER A 277 -6.69 16.51 5.05
CA SER A 277 -7.14 17.74 4.42
C SER A 277 -6.23 18.16 3.27
N ASP A 278 -4.91 18.20 3.50
CA ASP A 278 -3.93 18.51 2.46
C ASP A 278 -4.02 17.54 1.26
N SER A 279 -4.31 16.27 1.54
CA SER A 279 -4.49 15.25 0.49
C SER A 279 -5.83 15.41 -0.24
N LEU A 280 -6.92 15.74 0.46
CA LEU A 280 -8.21 16.04 -0.15
C LEU A 280 -8.09 17.21 -1.14
N ARG A 281 -7.43 18.30 -0.73
CA ARG A 281 -7.22 19.51 -1.56
C ARG A 281 -6.39 19.21 -2.81
N ARG A 282 -5.31 18.42 -2.69
CA ARG A 282 -4.51 18.00 -3.85
C ARG A 282 -5.32 17.24 -4.92
N HIS A 283 -6.34 16.51 -4.50
CA HIS A 283 -7.21 15.76 -5.40
C HIS A 283 -8.51 16.49 -5.74
N SER A 284 -8.71 17.74 -5.27
CA SER A 284 -9.96 18.51 -5.44
C SER A 284 -11.18 17.73 -4.95
N LEU A 285 -11.11 17.21 -3.71
CA LEU A 285 -12.13 16.37 -3.10
C LEU A 285 -12.61 16.92 -1.76
N TYR A 286 -13.92 16.77 -1.53
CA TYR A 286 -14.57 16.91 -0.23
C TYR A 286 -14.85 15.54 0.39
N SER A 287 -14.92 15.50 1.71
CA SER A 287 -15.38 14.34 2.48
C SER A 287 -16.83 14.49 2.92
N ALA A 288 -17.67 13.53 2.59
CA ALA A 288 -19.04 13.43 3.11
C ALA A 288 -19.13 12.50 4.35
N GLY A 289 -18.05 11.90 4.80
CA GLY A 289 -18.04 11.02 5.98
C GLY A 289 -16.67 10.89 6.62
N VAL A 290 -16.68 10.57 7.91
CA VAL A 290 -15.48 10.35 8.69
C VAL A 290 -15.50 8.93 9.27
N GLN A 291 -14.37 8.25 9.23
CA GLN A 291 -14.11 6.98 9.91
C GLN A 291 -12.97 7.17 10.89
N VAL A 292 -13.15 6.68 12.09
CA VAL A 292 -12.14 6.59 13.14
C VAL A 292 -11.69 5.14 13.27
N HIS A 293 -10.39 4.94 13.33
CA HIS A 293 -9.76 3.65 13.61
C HIS A 293 -8.98 3.77 14.92
N ILE A 294 -9.20 2.86 15.85
CA ILE A 294 -8.42 2.76 17.07
C ILE A 294 -7.90 1.35 17.28
N ARG A 295 -6.74 1.25 17.89
CA ARG A 295 -6.18 0.00 18.39
C ARG A 295 -5.82 0.18 19.85
N THR A 296 -6.32 -0.68 20.69
CA THR A 296 -6.08 -0.67 22.13
C THR A 296 -4.74 -1.32 22.51
N SER A 297 -4.30 -1.17 23.73
CA SER A 297 -3.04 -1.73 24.25
C SER A 297 -2.99 -3.27 24.19
N ASP A 298 -4.15 -3.93 24.26
CA ASP A 298 -4.33 -5.38 24.08
C ASP A 298 -4.42 -5.79 22.59
N LEU A 299 -4.16 -4.85 21.69
CA LEU A 299 -4.15 -5.01 20.21
C LEU A 299 -5.52 -5.22 19.57
N ALA A 300 -6.63 -5.09 20.31
CA ALA A 300 -7.96 -5.12 19.72
C ALA A 300 -8.17 -3.89 18.82
N VAL A 301 -8.83 -4.09 17.69
CA VAL A 301 -9.12 -3.04 16.70
C VAL A 301 -10.60 -2.74 16.70
N LYS A 302 -10.94 -1.44 16.69
CA LYS A 302 -12.31 -0.96 16.52
C LYS A 302 -12.33 0.16 15.47
N GLU A 303 -13.41 0.19 14.70
CA GLU A 303 -13.65 1.22 13.68
C GLU A 303 -15.08 1.77 13.83
N PHE A 304 -15.19 3.09 13.72
CA PHE A 304 -16.47 3.82 13.80
C PHE A 304 -16.55 4.75 12.61
N SER A 305 -17.71 4.85 11.96
CA SER A 305 -17.88 5.72 10.80
C SER A 305 -19.26 6.37 10.77
N ARG A 306 -19.33 7.59 10.21
CA ARG A 306 -20.57 8.32 9.98
C ARG A 306 -20.50 9.12 8.70
N THR A 307 -21.62 9.16 7.97
CA THR A 307 -21.82 10.05 6.83
C THR A 307 -22.57 11.29 7.30
N TYR A 308 -22.20 12.43 6.73
CA TYR A 308 -22.76 13.75 7.04
C TYR A 308 -23.40 14.34 5.78
N SER A 309 -24.45 15.14 5.95
CA SER A 309 -25.10 15.86 4.86
C SER A 309 -24.20 16.94 4.27
N VAL A 310 -23.44 17.62 5.12
CA VAL A 310 -22.50 18.69 4.73
C VAL A 310 -21.12 18.11 4.52
N THR A 311 -20.58 18.29 3.31
CA THR A 311 -19.23 17.88 2.92
C THR A 311 -18.19 18.90 3.40
N THR A 312 -16.94 18.48 3.58
CA THR A 312 -15.85 19.39 3.98
C THR A 312 -14.48 18.82 3.57
N ASP A 313 -13.52 19.71 3.38
CA ASP A 313 -12.10 19.38 3.33
C ASP A 313 -11.31 19.97 4.51
N SER A 314 -12.00 20.61 5.48
CA SER A 314 -11.38 21.22 6.65
C SER A 314 -10.84 20.19 7.63
N ALA A 315 -9.55 20.32 7.99
CA ALA A 315 -8.90 19.49 9.00
C ALA A 315 -9.59 19.58 10.36
N TYR A 316 -10.00 20.78 10.77
CA TYR A 316 -10.65 21.00 12.05
C TYR A 316 -12.00 20.27 12.14
N ILE A 317 -12.83 20.39 11.09
CA ILE A 317 -14.15 19.75 11.05
C ILE A 317 -14.01 18.22 11.01
N ILE A 318 -13.06 17.70 10.21
CA ILE A 318 -12.79 16.26 10.15
C ILE A 318 -12.34 15.74 11.52
N ALA A 319 -11.43 16.46 12.21
CA ALA A 319 -10.99 16.09 13.55
C ALA A 319 -12.12 16.16 14.58
N THR A 320 -12.98 17.19 14.55
CA THR A 320 -14.14 17.35 15.45
C THR A 320 -15.11 16.18 15.28
N ARG A 321 -15.49 15.86 14.03
CA ARG A 321 -16.35 14.72 13.71
C ARG A 321 -15.73 13.39 14.15
N GLY A 322 -14.41 13.26 14.05
CA GLY A 322 -13.67 12.10 14.56
C GLY A 322 -13.75 11.97 16.08
N MET A 323 -13.61 13.07 16.81
CA MET A 323 -13.75 13.09 18.28
C MET A 323 -15.16 12.80 18.75
N GLU A 324 -16.18 13.32 18.05
CA GLU A 324 -17.60 12.99 18.32
C GLU A 324 -17.82 11.48 18.23
N LEU A 325 -17.39 10.86 17.12
CA LEU A 325 -17.50 9.41 16.93
C LEU A 325 -16.76 8.62 18.03
N LEU A 326 -15.54 9.05 18.38
CA LEU A 326 -14.79 8.40 19.43
C LEU A 326 -15.51 8.52 20.79
N ASN A 327 -16.01 9.69 21.11
CA ASN A 327 -16.70 9.94 22.38
C ASN A 327 -18.01 9.14 22.53
N GLU A 328 -18.74 8.97 21.42
CA GLU A 328 -19.99 8.20 21.43
C GLU A 328 -19.76 6.69 21.58
N HIS A 329 -18.71 6.17 20.98
CA HIS A 329 -18.54 4.73 20.84
C HIS A 329 -17.39 4.14 21.67
N TYR A 330 -16.55 4.99 22.28
CA TYR A 330 -15.40 4.54 23.04
C TYR A 330 -15.23 5.30 24.36
N GLY A 331 -15.48 4.61 25.45
CA GLY A 331 -15.41 5.14 26.82
C GLY A 331 -14.03 5.03 27.48
N PHE A 332 -12.92 4.88 26.70
CA PHE A 332 -11.57 4.67 27.24
C PHE A 332 -11.47 3.47 28.22
N SER A 333 -12.18 2.40 27.92
CA SER A 333 -12.13 1.15 28.68
C SER A 333 -10.75 0.47 28.70
N ALA A 334 -9.91 0.78 27.73
CA ALA A 334 -8.51 0.38 27.64
C ALA A 334 -7.67 1.53 27.05
N PRO A 335 -6.37 1.64 27.37
CA PRO A 335 -5.50 2.62 26.75
C PRO A 335 -5.39 2.44 25.23
N LEU A 336 -5.25 3.54 24.48
CA LEU A 336 -5.11 3.53 23.03
C LEU A 336 -3.63 3.44 22.61
N ARG A 337 -3.30 2.41 21.85
CA ARG A 337 -1.98 2.19 21.26
C ARG A 337 -1.81 2.89 19.92
N SER A 338 -2.86 2.91 19.10
CA SER A 338 -2.85 3.64 17.83
C SER A 338 -4.21 4.26 17.54
N VAL A 339 -4.17 5.38 16.83
CA VAL A 339 -5.36 6.10 16.39
C VAL A 339 -5.22 6.48 14.92
N GLY A 340 -6.35 6.54 14.22
CA GLY A 340 -6.41 6.94 12.82
C GLY A 340 -7.70 7.65 12.51
N ILE A 341 -7.65 8.54 11.50
CA ILE A 341 -8.79 9.24 10.95
C ILE A 341 -8.78 9.13 9.44
N ARG A 342 -9.94 8.94 8.85
CA ARG A 342 -10.12 8.71 7.42
C ARG A 342 -11.33 9.49 6.90
N ALA A 343 -11.13 10.21 5.83
CA ALA A 343 -12.18 10.80 5.01
C ALA A 343 -12.75 9.72 4.09
N ILE A 344 -14.06 9.53 4.13
CA ILE A 344 -14.81 8.55 3.33
C ILE A 344 -15.94 9.23 2.56
N ASN A 345 -16.55 8.51 1.60
CA ASN A 345 -17.63 9.03 0.75
C ASN A 345 -17.18 10.32 0.04
N LEU A 346 -16.02 10.25 -0.63
CA LEU A 346 -15.40 11.40 -1.26
C LEU A 346 -16.23 11.91 -2.46
N LYS A 347 -16.32 13.24 -2.60
CA LYS A 347 -17.01 13.93 -3.69
C LYS A 347 -16.09 14.95 -4.31
N GLY A 348 -16.15 15.13 -5.63
CA GLY A 348 -15.39 16.16 -6.33
C GLY A 348 -15.91 17.57 -5.99
N TYR A 349 -15.07 18.58 -6.15
CA TYR A 349 -15.45 20.00 -5.97
C TYR A 349 -16.57 20.44 -6.93
N GLU A 350 -16.70 19.77 -8.08
CA GLU A 350 -17.77 19.99 -9.06
C GLU A 350 -19.15 19.48 -8.62
N THR A 351 -19.19 18.67 -7.56
CA THR A 351 -20.46 18.14 -7.04
C THR A 351 -21.20 19.24 -6.28
N ALA A 352 -22.45 19.53 -6.66
CA ALA A 352 -23.28 20.48 -5.96
C ALA A 352 -23.38 20.14 -4.46
N VAL A 353 -22.99 21.07 -3.61
CA VAL A 353 -23.12 20.96 -2.15
C VAL A 353 -24.52 21.43 -1.80
N GLN A 354 -25.29 20.58 -1.12
CA GLN A 354 -26.58 20.97 -0.60
C GLN A 354 -26.40 22.05 0.47
N SER A 355 -26.85 23.26 0.20
CA SER A 355 -26.85 24.35 1.18
C SER A 355 -27.82 24.03 2.32
N ASP A 356 -27.36 24.19 3.55
CA ASP A 356 -28.19 24.06 4.74
C ASP A 356 -28.83 25.38 5.07
N ILE A 357 -30.16 25.38 5.19
CA ILE A 357 -30.98 26.55 5.49
C ILE A 357 -30.77 27.04 6.94
N PHE A 358 -30.17 26.24 7.81
CA PHE A 358 -30.04 26.50 9.26
C PHE A 358 -28.73 27.16 9.70
N GLY A 359 -27.91 27.72 8.77
CA GLY A 359 -26.73 28.53 9.09
C GLY A 359 -25.51 27.77 9.59
N SER A 360 -25.53 26.43 9.59
CA SER A 360 -24.33 25.60 9.91
C SER A 360 -23.21 25.76 8.88
N ASN A 361 -23.52 26.22 7.68
CA ASN A 361 -22.59 26.43 6.58
C ASN A 361 -21.60 27.59 6.81
N GLU A 362 -22.02 28.69 7.46
CA GLU A 362 -21.17 29.89 7.63
C GLU A 362 -19.88 29.58 8.43
N LYS A 363 -19.99 28.76 9.49
CA LYS A 363 -18.84 28.33 10.28
C LYS A 363 -17.92 27.41 9.49
N ILE A 364 -18.50 26.50 8.69
CA ILE A 364 -17.77 25.57 7.84
C ILE A 364 -17.03 26.35 6.75
N GLU A 365 -17.69 27.29 6.08
CA GLU A 365 -17.08 28.14 5.06
C GLU A 365 -15.96 29.01 5.60
N ALA A 366 -16.11 29.58 6.80
CA ALA A 366 -15.05 30.34 7.46
C ALA A 366 -13.83 29.49 7.77
N GLU A 367 -14.03 28.28 8.29
CA GLU A 367 -12.94 27.31 8.54
C GLU A 367 -12.28 26.85 7.23
N GLU A 368 -13.03 26.62 6.17
CA GLU A 368 -12.49 26.23 4.87
C GLU A 368 -11.66 27.35 4.23
N LYS A 369 -12.07 28.62 4.37
CA LYS A 369 -11.27 29.78 3.93
C LYS A 369 -9.94 29.87 4.69
N LEU A 370 -9.99 29.68 6.01
CA LEU A 370 -8.79 29.67 6.86
C LEU A 370 -7.84 28.51 6.46
N GLU A 371 -8.38 27.30 6.34
CA GLU A 371 -7.64 26.12 5.94
C GLU A 371 -7.02 26.24 4.55
N ASN A 372 -7.72 26.87 3.61
CA ASN A 372 -7.18 27.14 2.28
C ASN A 372 -5.96 28.08 2.33
N SER A 373 -6.00 29.08 3.21
CA SER A 373 -4.87 29.98 3.44
C SER A 373 -3.69 29.24 4.06
N ILE A 374 -3.93 28.39 5.07
CA ILE A 374 -2.93 27.51 5.69
C ILE A 374 -2.32 26.57 4.64
N TYR A 375 -3.14 25.95 3.80
CA TYR A 375 -2.68 25.03 2.76
C TYR A 375 -1.73 25.72 1.77
N LYS A 376 -2.08 26.91 1.26
CA LYS A 376 -1.22 27.69 0.35
C LYS A 376 0.13 28.04 0.97
N VAL A 377 0.16 28.40 2.25
CA VAL A 377 1.42 28.67 2.97
C VAL A 377 2.26 27.39 3.08
N ARG A 378 1.64 26.28 3.43
CA ARG A 378 2.31 24.97 3.56
C ARG A 378 2.81 24.41 2.22
N GLU A 379 2.06 24.62 1.15
CA GLU A 379 2.48 24.25 -0.20
C GLU A 379 3.73 25.01 -0.63
N LYS A 380 3.77 26.32 -0.34
CA LYS A 380 4.89 27.20 -0.73
C LYS A 380 6.13 27.04 0.14
N PHE A 381 5.97 26.86 1.45
CA PHE A 381 7.06 26.93 2.44
C PHE A 381 7.29 25.59 3.17
N GLY A 382 6.62 24.52 2.76
CA GLY A 382 6.72 23.19 3.36
C GLY A 382 5.66 22.92 4.44
N SER A 383 5.36 21.64 4.64
CA SER A 383 4.27 21.19 5.52
C SER A 383 4.42 21.53 7.00
N GLN A 384 5.61 21.98 7.43
CA GLN A 384 5.92 22.35 8.80
C GLN A 384 5.93 23.86 9.05
N SER A 385 5.75 24.68 8.01
CA SER A 385 5.86 26.13 8.07
C SER A 385 4.80 26.80 8.97
N ILE A 386 3.60 26.22 9.03
CA ILE A 386 2.49 26.67 9.87
C ILE A 386 1.73 25.51 10.45
N ARG A 387 1.38 25.59 11.75
CA ARG A 387 0.57 24.60 12.47
C ARG A 387 -0.40 25.29 13.40
N ARG A 388 -1.56 24.67 13.66
CA ARG A 388 -2.46 25.13 14.73
C ARG A 388 -1.80 24.89 16.10
N ALA A 389 -1.89 25.84 17.01
CA ALA A 389 -1.28 25.75 18.35
C ALA A 389 -1.78 24.53 19.13
N SER A 390 -3.05 24.14 18.96
CA SER A 390 -3.64 22.94 19.57
C SER A 390 -3.08 21.60 19.02
N ALA A 391 -2.45 21.61 17.86
CA ALA A 391 -1.73 20.46 17.28
C ALA A 391 -0.23 20.45 17.64
N ALA A 392 0.28 21.51 18.24
CA ALA A 392 1.70 21.70 18.57
C ALA A 392 2.14 21.02 19.88
N LYS A 393 1.20 20.60 20.75
CA LYS A 393 1.54 19.77 21.91
C LYS A 393 2.04 18.44 21.39
N GLU A 394 3.26 18.08 21.77
CA GLU A 394 4.04 16.93 21.32
C GLU A 394 3.20 15.68 21.05
N CYS A 395 2.66 15.61 19.86
CA CYS A 395 2.32 14.33 19.27
C CYS A 395 3.67 13.69 18.92
N GLY A 396 4.00 12.51 19.43
CA GLY A 396 5.28 11.80 19.22
C GLY A 396 5.65 11.50 17.76
N MET A 397 5.26 12.37 16.85
CA MET A 397 5.75 12.52 15.51
C MET A 397 7.02 13.37 15.55
N ARG A 398 8.16 12.76 15.91
CA ARG A 398 9.44 13.36 15.57
C ARG A 398 9.47 13.58 14.06
N ASN A 399 9.75 14.82 13.67
CA ASN A 399 9.94 15.23 12.31
C ASN A 399 10.92 14.26 11.62
N ASN A 400 10.46 13.56 10.59
CA ASN A 400 11.36 13.19 9.52
C ASN A 400 11.81 14.54 8.92
N LYS A 401 12.94 15.03 9.35
CA LYS A 401 13.68 16.05 8.62
C LYS A 401 14.00 15.41 7.28
N SER A 402 13.48 16.03 6.23
CA SER A 402 13.82 15.87 4.82
C SER A 402 15.28 15.57 4.58
#